data_821236957eb8edfe1abc0d0b02311a58
#
_entry.id   821236957eb8edfe1abc0d0b02311a58
#
_cell.length_a   1.000
_cell.length_b   1.000
_cell.length_c   1.000
_cell.angle_alpha   90.00
_cell.angle_beta   90.00
_cell.angle_gamma   90.00
#
_symmetry.space_group_name_H-M   'P 1'
#
loop_
_entity.id
_entity.type
_entity.pdbx_description
1 polymer ?
#
loop_
_entity_poly.entity_id
_entity_poly.type
_entity_poly.pdbx_seq_one_letter_code
_entity_poly.pdbx_strand_id
1 'polypeptide(L)'
;MCDNSPTRRDETAKVALIDFCGTVVDFPTAVAFTHFVAAEMPTRHAHRTDRVIAWLHRLRVTGLVRHLFPALSVVKRLNAYKLKGYTHGQFTALAARYYEERIKPHLIIEVLDELERLRGKGYRLVIVSGAFDIYVNYFAQEMGINDVLATRLKFNDKDVCMGCFDGPDLMGKRKLKAVDTLLGKNVNRLRWFTFSDSCEDLPLLRLAPSATVVSHGEPQAWATRLKLRQIIYHD
;
A
#
# COMPACT_ATOMS: atom_id res chain seq x y z
N MET A 1 25.37 34.62 13.57
CA MET A 1 25.92 33.26 13.53
C MET A 1 24.74 32.32 13.77
N CYS A 2 24.09 31.81 12.70
CA CYS A 2 23.03 30.82 12.82
C CYS A 2 23.72 29.45 12.85
N ASP A 3 23.60 28.79 13.99
CA ASP A 3 24.07 27.43 14.20
C ASP A 3 23.22 26.46 13.34
N ASN A 4 23.80 26.01 12.24
CA ASN A 4 23.21 25.07 11.29
C ASN A 4 23.72 23.66 11.60
N SER A 5 23.63 23.27 12.89
CA SER A 5 23.91 21.89 13.29
C SER A 5 22.89 20.95 12.67
N PRO A 6 23.30 19.91 11.89
CA PRO A 6 22.37 18.89 11.44
C PRO A 6 21.80 18.19 12.68
N THR A 7 20.51 18.33 12.89
CA THR A 7 19.77 17.60 13.93
C THR A 7 20.23 16.15 13.92
N ARG A 8 20.84 15.67 15.01
CA ARG A 8 21.18 14.27 15.26
C ARG A 8 19.91 13.46 14.94
N ARG A 9 19.90 12.77 13.81
CA ARG A 9 18.88 11.76 13.51
C ARG A 9 19.03 10.73 14.61
N ASP A 10 17.97 10.58 15.38
CA ASP A 10 17.92 9.73 16.56
C ASP A 10 18.27 8.29 16.12
N GLU A 11 19.49 7.83 16.45
CA GLU A 11 20.03 6.52 16.03
C GLU A 11 19.21 5.33 16.59
N THR A 12 18.20 5.61 17.41
CA THR A 12 17.35 4.64 18.09
C THR A 12 15.86 4.78 17.76
N ALA A 13 15.51 5.39 16.62
CA ALA A 13 14.12 5.66 16.27
C ALA A 13 13.28 4.36 16.27
N LYS A 14 12.19 4.38 17.03
CA LYS A 14 11.16 3.33 17.01
C LYS A 14 10.27 3.54 15.80
N VAL A 15 10.26 2.60 14.88
CA VAL A 15 9.48 2.67 13.63
C VAL A 15 8.64 1.43 13.44
N ALA A 16 7.39 1.59 13.04
CA ALA A 16 6.53 0.52 12.54
C ALA A 16 6.20 0.76 11.07
N LEU A 17 6.65 -0.15 10.21
CA LEU A 17 6.38 -0.17 8.77
C LEU A 17 5.15 -1.06 8.53
N ILE A 18 4.15 -0.54 7.85
CA ILE A 18 2.83 -1.16 7.77
C ILE A 18 2.41 -1.25 6.30
N ASP A 19 2.23 -2.46 5.78
CA ASP A 19 1.50 -2.61 4.53
C ASP A 19 0.02 -2.29 4.73
N PHE A 20 -0.72 -2.07 3.66
CA PHE A 20 -2.12 -1.65 3.73
C PHE A 20 -3.08 -2.75 3.28
N CYS A 21 -2.95 -3.21 2.03
CA CYS A 21 -3.84 -4.23 1.48
C CYS A 21 -3.54 -5.61 2.08
N GLY A 22 -4.55 -6.32 2.56
CA GLY A 22 -4.39 -7.62 3.23
C GLY A 22 -3.78 -7.52 4.63
N THR A 23 -3.40 -6.31 5.07
CA THR A 23 -2.72 -6.07 6.35
C THR A 23 -3.54 -5.16 7.25
N VAL A 24 -3.91 -3.97 6.81
CA VAL A 24 -4.81 -3.03 7.51
C VAL A 24 -6.25 -3.24 7.05
N VAL A 25 -6.42 -3.59 5.78
CA VAL A 25 -7.70 -3.83 5.11
C VAL A 25 -7.69 -5.25 4.52
N ASP A 26 -8.75 -6.00 4.66
CA ASP A 26 -8.86 -7.43 4.31
C ASP A 26 -8.89 -7.73 2.80
N PHE A 27 -8.84 -6.73 1.93
CA PHE A 27 -8.93 -6.91 0.47
C PHE A 27 -7.92 -6.07 -0.35
N PRO A 28 -7.69 -6.42 -1.64
CA PRO A 28 -6.81 -5.67 -2.54
C PRO A 28 -7.46 -4.37 -3.03
N THR A 29 -7.16 -3.25 -2.38
CA THR A 29 -7.85 -1.96 -2.55
C THR A 29 -7.62 -1.28 -3.90
N ALA A 30 -6.43 -1.42 -4.53
CA ALA A 30 -6.08 -0.67 -5.74
C ALA A 30 -6.96 -1.02 -6.95
N VAL A 31 -7.21 -2.31 -7.19
CA VAL A 31 -8.09 -2.77 -8.27
C VAL A 31 -9.54 -2.45 -7.94
N ALA A 32 -9.96 -2.67 -6.69
CA ALA A 32 -11.32 -2.36 -6.23
C ALA A 32 -11.64 -0.87 -6.40
N PHE A 33 -10.70 0.04 -6.08
CA PHE A 33 -10.85 1.47 -6.30
C PHE A 33 -11.08 1.83 -7.78
N THR A 34 -10.31 1.20 -8.69
CA THR A 34 -10.51 1.48 -10.13
C THR A 34 -11.88 1.02 -10.64
N HIS A 35 -12.40 -0.08 -10.10
CA HIS A 35 -13.77 -0.54 -10.39
C HIS A 35 -14.82 0.39 -9.79
N PHE A 36 -14.62 0.83 -8.55
CA PHE A 36 -15.50 1.78 -7.88
C PHE A 36 -15.61 3.09 -8.70
N VAL A 37 -14.48 3.68 -9.08
CA VAL A 37 -14.46 4.91 -9.91
C VAL A 37 -15.13 4.69 -11.27
N ALA A 38 -14.86 3.57 -11.94
CA ALA A 38 -15.44 3.27 -13.25
C ALA A 38 -16.97 3.03 -13.19
N ALA A 39 -17.48 2.54 -12.06
CA ALA A 39 -18.92 2.36 -11.83
C ALA A 39 -19.63 3.70 -11.61
N GLU A 40 -19.03 4.60 -10.84
CA GLU A 40 -19.58 5.92 -10.53
C GLU A 40 -19.51 6.89 -11.73
N MET A 41 -18.44 6.79 -12.51
CA MET A 41 -18.17 7.69 -13.64
C MET A 41 -17.64 6.89 -14.85
N PRO A 42 -18.48 6.17 -15.59
CA PRO A 42 -18.05 5.32 -16.68
C PRO A 42 -17.39 6.10 -17.81
N THR A 43 -16.22 5.68 -18.26
CA THR A 43 -15.50 6.24 -19.39
C THR A 43 -15.32 5.23 -20.52
N ARG A 44 -15.13 5.72 -21.75
CA ARG A 44 -14.78 4.84 -22.89
C ARG A 44 -13.47 4.08 -22.65
N HIS A 45 -12.54 4.65 -21.88
CA HIS A 45 -11.27 4.00 -21.50
C HIS A 45 -11.50 2.83 -20.56
N ALA A 46 -12.38 2.96 -19.57
CA ALA A 46 -12.73 1.88 -18.65
C ALA A 46 -13.27 0.65 -19.40
N HIS A 47 -14.28 0.82 -20.24
CA HIS A 47 -14.88 -0.27 -21.01
C HIS A 47 -13.89 -0.97 -21.96
N ARG A 48 -13.04 -0.19 -22.66
CA ARG A 48 -12.01 -0.79 -23.53
C ARG A 48 -11.00 -1.59 -22.74
N THR A 49 -10.57 -1.08 -21.61
CA THR A 49 -9.57 -1.73 -20.74
C THR A 49 -10.13 -3.02 -20.13
N ASP A 50 -11.39 -3.02 -19.71
CA ASP A 50 -12.06 -4.25 -19.19
C ASP A 50 -12.08 -5.36 -20.24
N ARG A 51 -12.37 -5.02 -21.50
CA ARG A 51 -12.31 -5.99 -22.60
C ARG A 51 -10.90 -6.56 -22.82
N VAL A 52 -9.88 -5.73 -22.74
CA VAL A 52 -8.47 -6.15 -22.87
C VAL A 52 -8.07 -7.04 -21.68
N ILE A 53 -8.41 -6.67 -20.46
CA ILE A 53 -8.13 -7.49 -19.27
C ILE A 53 -8.84 -8.84 -19.36
N ALA A 54 -10.10 -8.87 -19.72
CA ALA A 54 -10.87 -10.11 -19.90
C ALA A 54 -10.26 -11.02 -20.99
N TRP A 55 -9.80 -10.44 -22.10
CA TRP A 55 -9.11 -11.16 -23.15
C TRP A 55 -7.78 -11.76 -22.69
N LEU A 56 -6.96 -10.98 -21.95
CA LEU A 56 -5.68 -11.45 -21.36
C LEU A 56 -5.92 -12.59 -20.34
N HIS A 57 -6.97 -12.50 -19.53
CA HIS A 57 -7.34 -13.58 -18.61
C HIS A 57 -7.76 -14.85 -19.35
N ARG A 58 -8.56 -14.71 -20.40
CA ARG A 58 -9.01 -15.84 -21.25
C ARG A 58 -7.83 -16.59 -21.90
N LEU A 59 -6.81 -15.85 -22.30
CA LEU A 59 -5.58 -16.41 -22.91
C LEU A 59 -4.57 -16.93 -21.86
N ARG A 60 -4.88 -16.85 -20.55
CA ARG A 60 -4.00 -17.21 -19.43
C ARG A 60 -2.64 -16.48 -19.44
N VAL A 61 -2.50 -15.43 -20.25
CA VAL A 61 -1.27 -14.64 -20.37
C VAL A 61 -0.93 -13.90 -19.07
N THR A 62 -1.93 -13.51 -18.28
CA THR A 62 -1.75 -12.82 -17.00
C THR A 62 -0.94 -13.66 -16.00
N GLY A 63 -1.16 -14.98 -15.94
CA GLY A 63 -0.39 -15.90 -15.11
C GLY A 63 1.07 -16.01 -15.55
N LEU A 64 1.29 -16.15 -16.87
CA LEU A 64 2.63 -16.25 -17.47
C LEU A 64 3.43 -14.95 -17.26
N VAL A 65 2.80 -13.80 -17.51
CA VAL A 65 3.43 -12.49 -17.33
C VAL A 65 3.78 -12.24 -15.85
N ARG A 66 2.90 -12.62 -14.91
CA ARG A 66 3.19 -12.53 -13.47
C ARG A 66 4.35 -13.42 -13.07
N HIS A 67 4.47 -14.61 -13.66
CA HIS A 67 5.56 -15.54 -13.39
C HIS A 67 6.91 -15.05 -13.95
N LEU A 68 6.93 -14.55 -15.19
CA LEU A 68 8.14 -14.07 -15.85
C LEU A 68 8.57 -12.65 -15.40
N PHE A 69 7.60 -11.82 -15.05
CA PHE A 69 7.81 -10.42 -14.66
C PHE A 69 7.01 -10.06 -13.40
N PRO A 70 7.35 -10.63 -12.24
CA PRO A 70 6.61 -10.38 -10.99
C PRO A 70 6.59 -8.89 -10.60
N ALA A 71 7.61 -8.14 -10.99
CA ALA A 71 7.67 -6.69 -10.75
C ALA A 71 6.80 -5.86 -11.70
N LEU A 72 6.26 -6.47 -12.78
CA LEU A 72 5.38 -5.80 -13.74
C LEU A 72 3.94 -6.17 -13.43
N SER A 73 3.29 -5.42 -12.55
CA SER A 73 1.85 -5.54 -12.33
C SER A 73 1.09 -4.99 -13.54
N VAL A 74 1.09 -5.76 -14.66
CA VAL A 74 0.40 -5.38 -15.90
C VAL A 74 -1.08 -5.13 -15.64
N VAL A 75 -1.72 -6.00 -14.85
CA VAL A 75 -3.13 -5.86 -14.48
C VAL A 75 -3.38 -4.57 -13.71
N LYS A 76 -2.53 -4.22 -12.75
CA LYS A 76 -2.65 -2.99 -11.98
C LYS A 76 -2.45 -1.75 -12.86
N ARG A 77 -1.50 -1.78 -13.80
CA ARG A 77 -1.27 -0.69 -14.76
C ARG A 77 -2.43 -0.51 -15.74
N LEU A 78 -3.00 -1.62 -16.24
CA LEU A 78 -4.20 -1.58 -17.07
C LEU A 78 -5.40 -1.05 -16.28
N ASN A 79 -5.55 -1.43 -15.02
CA ASN A 79 -6.59 -0.87 -14.17
C ASN A 79 -6.35 0.63 -13.91
N ALA A 80 -5.10 1.07 -13.64
CA ALA A 80 -4.80 2.49 -13.52
C ALA A 80 -5.13 3.27 -14.81
N TYR A 81 -4.99 2.67 -15.99
CA TYR A 81 -5.35 3.30 -17.26
C TYR A 81 -6.86 3.57 -17.37
N LYS A 82 -7.74 2.82 -16.70
CA LYS A 82 -9.18 3.12 -16.61
C LYS A 82 -9.44 4.50 -16.00
N LEU A 83 -8.53 4.93 -15.14
CA LEU A 83 -8.60 6.20 -14.42
C LEU A 83 -8.18 7.41 -15.26
N LYS A 84 -7.82 7.21 -16.52
CA LYS A 84 -7.42 8.30 -17.42
C LYS A 84 -8.58 9.25 -17.70
N GLY A 85 -8.32 10.55 -17.57
CA GLY A 85 -9.26 11.60 -17.95
C GLY A 85 -10.06 12.20 -16.78
N TYR A 86 -10.00 11.61 -15.58
CA TYR A 86 -10.62 12.20 -14.39
C TYR A 86 -9.74 13.32 -13.82
N THR A 87 -10.35 14.35 -13.27
CA THR A 87 -9.62 15.41 -12.56
C THR A 87 -9.25 14.99 -11.14
N HIS A 88 -8.26 15.63 -10.55
CA HIS A 88 -7.87 15.39 -9.15
C HIS A 88 -9.03 15.65 -8.19
N GLY A 89 -9.81 16.72 -8.39
CA GLY A 89 -10.98 17.01 -7.57
C GLY A 89 -12.04 15.91 -7.61
N GLN A 90 -12.31 15.30 -8.80
CA GLN A 90 -13.19 14.15 -8.92
C GLN A 90 -12.65 12.94 -8.14
N PHE A 91 -11.35 12.69 -8.21
CA PHE A 91 -10.72 11.62 -7.44
C PHE A 91 -10.80 11.85 -5.94
N THR A 92 -10.57 13.06 -5.47
CA THR A 92 -10.65 13.40 -4.04
C THR A 92 -12.04 13.08 -3.49
N ALA A 93 -13.09 13.49 -4.19
CA ALA A 93 -14.47 13.18 -3.78
C ALA A 93 -14.78 11.67 -3.79
N LEU A 94 -14.36 10.96 -4.86
CA LEU A 94 -14.57 9.51 -4.97
C LEU A 94 -13.70 8.72 -3.97
N ALA A 95 -12.48 9.18 -3.67
CA ALA A 95 -11.60 8.55 -2.70
C ALA A 95 -12.15 8.66 -1.26
N ALA A 96 -12.73 9.81 -0.90
CA ALA A 96 -13.41 9.99 0.38
C ALA A 96 -14.58 9.00 0.53
N ARG A 97 -15.46 8.92 -0.48
CA ARG A 97 -16.56 7.95 -0.48
C ARG A 97 -16.06 6.52 -0.47
N TYR A 98 -15.05 6.18 -1.27
CA TYR A 98 -14.47 4.85 -1.29
C TYR A 98 -13.88 4.46 0.08
N TYR A 99 -13.25 5.39 0.76
CA TYR A 99 -12.76 5.18 2.12
C TYR A 99 -13.90 4.84 3.07
N GLU A 100 -14.95 5.66 3.14
CA GLU A 100 -16.08 5.45 4.06
C GLU A 100 -16.91 4.22 3.71
N GLU A 101 -17.20 4.00 2.42
CA GLU A 101 -18.14 2.95 1.97
C GLU A 101 -17.47 1.57 1.82
N ARG A 102 -16.14 1.53 1.53
CA ARG A 102 -15.45 0.29 1.16
C ARG A 102 -14.25 -0.06 2.02
N ILE A 103 -13.46 0.92 2.45
CA ILE A 103 -12.26 0.64 3.25
C ILE A 103 -12.61 0.52 4.71
N LYS A 104 -13.30 1.49 5.26
CA LYS A 104 -13.58 1.59 6.69
C LYS A 104 -14.33 0.38 7.28
N PRO A 105 -15.35 -0.20 6.60
CA PRO A 105 -16.02 -1.42 7.06
C PRO A 105 -15.15 -2.68 7.05
N HIS A 106 -14.02 -2.64 6.35
CA HIS A 106 -13.11 -3.76 6.13
C HIS A 106 -11.75 -3.58 6.82
N LEU A 107 -11.67 -2.67 7.81
CA LEU A 107 -10.47 -2.50 8.63
C LEU A 107 -10.31 -3.68 9.59
N ILE A 108 -9.11 -4.24 9.67
CA ILE A 108 -8.79 -5.37 10.55
C ILE A 108 -8.51 -4.84 11.95
N ILE A 109 -9.45 -5.06 12.86
CA ILE A 109 -9.44 -4.47 14.22
C ILE A 109 -8.22 -4.92 15.01
N GLU A 110 -7.83 -6.19 14.92
CA GLU A 110 -6.67 -6.74 15.62
C GLU A 110 -5.36 -6.04 15.21
N VAL A 111 -5.29 -5.58 13.97
CA VAL A 111 -4.15 -4.77 13.49
C VAL A 111 -4.24 -3.35 14.02
N LEU A 112 -5.42 -2.73 13.99
CA LEU A 112 -5.61 -1.37 14.52
C LEU A 112 -5.22 -1.29 16.00
N ASP A 113 -5.66 -2.24 16.82
CA ASP A 113 -5.31 -2.34 18.24
C ASP A 113 -3.79 -2.42 18.46
N GLU A 114 -3.10 -3.22 17.62
CA GLU A 114 -1.65 -3.32 17.70
C GLU A 114 -0.94 -2.03 17.27
N LEU A 115 -1.46 -1.32 16.25
CA LEU A 115 -0.92 -0.03 15.84
C LEU A 115 -1.09 1.03 16.94
N GLU A 116 -2.26 1.08 17.60
CA GLU A 116 -2.49 1.98 18.74
C GLU A 116 -1.55 1.63 19.91
N ARG A 117 -1.37 0.36 20.21
CA ARG A 117 -0.41 -0.11 21.22
C ARG A 117 1.02 0.34 20.92
N LEU A 118 1.43 0.27 19.65
CA LEU A 118 2.76 0.72 19.22
C LEU A 118 2.88 2.25 19.31
N ARG A 119 1.84 2.97 18.89
CA ARG A 119 1.78 4.43 19.03
C ARG A 119 1.94 4.85 20.49
N GLY A 120 1.18 4.22 21.42
CA GLY A 120 1.29 4.48 22.85
C GLY A 120 2.67 4.21 23.43
N LYS A 121 3.50 3.36 22.75
CA LYS A 121 4.91 3.10 23.09
C LYS A 121 5.89 4.04 22.39
N GLY A 122 5.39 5.06 21.68
CA GLY A 122 6.18 6.07 20.99
C GLY A 122 6.80 5.61 19.66
N TYR A 123 6.16 4.63 18.97
CA TYR A 123 6.56 4.25 17.63
C TYR A 123 6.03 5.24 16.59
N ARG A 124 6.90 5.64 15.66
CA ARG A 124 6.52 6.33 14.42
C ARG A 124 5.91 5.31 13.48
N LEU A 125 4.64 5.50 13.14
CA LEU A 125 3.93 4.64 12.19
C LEU A 125 4.18 5.14 10.77
N VAL A 126 4.50 4.24 9.85
CA VAL A 126 4.79 4.53 8.44
C VAL A 126 4.02 3.53 7.57
N ILE A 127 3.11 4.01 6.73
CA ILE A 127 2.42 3.17 5.75
C ILE A 127 3.35 2.97 4.55
N VAL A 128 3.52 1.71 4.09
CA VAL A 128 4.38 1.35 2.95
C VAL A 128 3.63 0.39 2.05
N SER A 129 2.88 0.91 1.06
CA SER A 129 1.95 0.08 0.30
C SER A 129 1.94 0.35 -1.21
N GLY A 130 1.58 -0.70 -1.96
CA GLY A 130 1.18 -0.57 -3.36
C GLY A 130 -0.19 0.06 -3.58
N ALA A 131 -0.98 0.30 -2.55
CA ALA A 131 -2.26 1.02 -2.63
C ALA A 131 -2.08 2.45 -3.19
N PHE A 132 -3.15 3.09 -3.66
CA PHE A 132 -3.04 4.49 -4.10
C PHE A 132 -3.13 5.45 -2.92
N ASP A 133 -2.22 6.42 -2.89
CA ASP A 133 -2.12 7.43 -1.83
C ASP A 133 -3.42 8.22 -1.65
N ILE A 134 -4.15 8.46 -2.72
CA ILE A 134 -5.35 9.29 -2.73
C ILE A 134 -6.45 8.83 -1.76
N TYR A 135 -6.57 7.53 -1.50
CA TYR A 135 -7.50 7.00 -0.48
C TYR A 135 -6.79 6.51 0.79
N VAL A 136 -5.52 6.09 0.70
CA VAL A 136 -4.74 5.70 1.88
C VAL A 136 -4.56 6.88 2.83
N ASN A 137 -4.46 8.10 2.29
CA ASN A 137 -4.32 9.32 3.10
C ASN A 137 -5.54 9.58 4.00
N TYR A 138 -6.75 9.14 3.65
CA TYR A 138 -7.92 9.25 4.56
C TYR A 138 -7.74 8.37 5.79
N PHE A 139 -7.32 7.11 5.61
CA PHE A 139 -6.96 6.24 6.73
C PHE A 139 -5.82 6.83 7.56
N ALA A 140 -4.76 7.28 6.91
CA ALA A 140 -3.61 7.87 7.59
C ALA A 140 -4.00 9.09 8.43
N GLN A 141 -4.88 9.94 7.90
CA GLN A 141 -5.41 11.12 8.61
C GLN A 141 -6.25 10.71 9.82
N GLU A 142 -7.16 9.75 9.68
CA GLU A 142 -7.99 9.24 10.79
C GLU A 142 -7.12 8.62 11.89
N MET A 143 -6.10 7.87 11.49
CA MET A 143 -5.14 7.26 12.42
C MET A 143 -4.03 8.21 12.89
N GLY A 144 -3.98 9.47 12.47
CA GLY A 144 -2.90 10.40 12.83
C GLY A 144 -1.51 9.94 12.36
N ILE A 145 -1.42 9.25 11.22
CA ILE A 145 -0.17 8.79 10.61
C ILE A 145 0.30 9.82 9.58
N ASN A 146 1.47 10.40 9.80
CA ASN A 146 2.02 11.45 8.92
C ASN A 146 2.83 10.90 7.74
N ASP A 147 3.32 9.67 7.83
CA ASP A 147 4.22 9.10 6.84
C ASP A 147 3.50 8.04 5.99
N VAL A 148 3.24 8.41 4.74
CA VAL A 148 2.60 7.53 3.76
C VAL A 148 3.49 7.37 2.54
N LEU A 149 3.99 6.15 2.34
CA LEU A 149 4.69 5.70 1.15
C LEU A 149 3.71 4.81 0.36
N ALA A 150 3.00 5.40 -0.59
CA ALA A 150 1.99 4.72 -1.40
C ALA A 150 2.19 5.00 -2.90
N THR A 151 1.57 4.20 -3.76
CA THR A 151 1.66 4.41 -5.21
C THR A 151 0.86 5.64 -5.60
N ARG A 152 1.49 6.60 -6.30
CA ARG A 152 0.84 7.83 -6.75
C ARG A 152 0.34 7.73 -8.18
N LEU A 153 -0.83 8.29 -8.44
CA LEU A 153 -1.34 8.49 -9.79
C LEU A 153 -0.72 9.77 -10.38
N LYS A 154 -0.40 9.74 -11.69
CA LYS A 154 0.15 10.90 -12.38
C LYS A 154 -0.95 11.77 -12.95
N PHE A 155 -0.87 13.08 -12.67
CA PHE A 155 -1.72 14.12 -13.23
C PHE A 155 -0.91 15.01 -14.16
N ASN A 156 -1.55 15.61 -15.17
CA ASN A 156 -0.94 16.61 -16.03
C ASN A 156 -1.12 18.02 -15.45
N ASP A 157 -0.61 19.05 -16.15
CA ASP A 157 -0.66 20.46 -15.73
C ASP A 157 -2.09 21.02 -15.64
N LYS A 158 -3.09 20.32 -16.19
CA LYS A 158 -4.52 20.64 -16.08
C LYS A 158 -5.23 19.82 -15.00
N ASP A 159 -4.46 19.21 -14.12
CA ASP A 159 -4.96 18.39 -13.01
C ASP A 159 -5.82 17.18 -13.46
N VAL A 160 -5.53 16.65 -14.67
CA VAL A 160 -6.22 15.48 -15.25
C VAL A 160 -5.32 14.25 -15.16
N CYS A 161 -5.87 13.16 -14.64
CA CYS A 161 -5.18 11.86 -14.48
C CYS A 161 -4.75 11.31 -15.84
N MET A 162 -3.49 10.94 -15.95
CA MET A 162 -2.90 10.37 -17.16
C MET A 162 -3.12 8.85 -17.29
N GLY A 163 -3.68 8.19 -16.26
CA GLY A 163 -3.86 6.73 -16.23
C GLY A 163 -2.56 5.94 -16.06
N CYS A 164 -1.57 6.54 -15.45
CA CYS A 164 -0.28 5.92 -15.13
C CYS A 164 0.20 6.41 -13.76
N PHE A 165 1.29 5.82 -13.27
CA PHE A 165 1.86 6.17 -11.96
C PHE A 165 2.82 7.35 -12.06
N ASP A 166 2.85 8.17 -11.02
CA ASP A 166 3.87 9.16 -10.76
C ASP A 166 4.95 8.53 -9.88
N GLY A 167 6.01 8.04 -10.51
CA GLY A 167 7.08 7.31 -9.85
C GLY A 167 6.85 5.78 -9.80
N PRO A 168 7.49 5.08 -8.85
CA PRO A 168 7.44 3.63 -8.77
C PRO A 168 6.09 3.12 -8.21
N ASP A 169 5.64 1.97 -8.73
CA ASP A 169 4.64 1.15 -8.05
C ASP A 169 5.29 0.50 -6.81
N LEU A 170 4.84 0.85 -5.60
CA LEU A 170 5.47 0.46 -4.34
C LEU A 170 5.14 -0.99 -3.95
N MET A 171 5.61 -1.93 -4.77
CA MET A 171 5.50 -3.37 -4.55
C MET A 171 6.87 -4.00 -4.33
N GLY A 172 6.96 -5.01 -3.46
CA GLY A 172 8.17 -5.80 -3.21
C GLY A 172 9.41 -4.94 -2.89
N LYS A 173 10.52 -5.16 -3.60
CA LYS A 173 11.79 -4.44 -3.37
C LYS A 173 11.71 -2.91 -3.50
N ARG A 174 10.68 -2.37 -4.17
CA ARG A 174 10.53 -0.92 -4.29
C ARG A 174 10.06 -0.29 -2.98
N LYS A 175 9.34 -1.04 -2.12
CA LYS A 175 9.01 -0.63 -0.75
C LYS A 175 10.30 -0.33 0.04
N LEU A 176 11.30 -1.22 -0.05
CA LEU A 176 12.61 -1.03 0.61
C LEU A 176 13.26 0.29 0.22
N LYS A 177 13.35 0.56 -1.10
CA LYS A 177 13.99 1.78 -1.58
C LYS A 177 13.25 3.04 -1.08
N ALA A 178 11.93 3.00 -1.02
CA ALA A 178 11.13 4.11 -0.50
C ALA A 178 11.38 4.33 1.01
N VAL A 179 11.45 3.25 1.80
CA VAL A 179 11.77 3.30 3.23
C VAL A 179 13.19 3.85 3.44
N ASP A 180 14.18 3.36 2.68
CA ASP A 180 15.56 3.85 2.76
C ASP A 180 15.69 5.33 2.39
N THR A 181 14.82 5.80 1.47
CA THR A 181 14.80 7.23 1.09
C THR A 181 14.19 8.08 2.20
N LEU A 182 13.12 7.62 2.85
CA LEU A 182 12.44 8.35 3.93
C LEU A 182 13.25 8.37 5.22
N LEU A 183 13.75 7.20 5.64
CA LEU A 183 14.33 6.99 6.97
C LEU A 183 15.86 6.99 6.97
N GLY A 184 16.49 6.79 5.82
CA GLY A 184 17.93 6.62 5.67
C GLY A 184 18.39 5.15 5.70
N LYS A 185 19.44 4.84 4.92
CA LYS A 185 19.93 3.45 4.77
C LYS A 185 20.66 2.93 6.01
N ASN A 186 21.31 3.78 6.75
CA ASN A 186 22.22 3.43 7.88
C ASN A 186 21.55 3.62 9.24
N VAL A 187 20.23 3.67 9.29
CA VAL A 187 19.49 3.83 10.56
C VAL A 187 19.52 2.52 11.34
N ASN A 188 19.72 2.62 12.65
CA ASN A 188 19.60 1.47 13.54
C ASN A 188 18.15 0.96 13.57
N ARG A 189 17.96 -0.28 13.14
CA ARG A 189 16.63 -0.92 12.97
C ARG A 189 16.27 -1.86 14.13
N LEU A 190 17.04 -1.90 15.20
CA LEU A 190 16.84 -2.80 16.35
C LEU A 190 15.48 -2.63 17.05
N ARG A 191 14.83 -1.48 16.88
CA ARG A 191 13.51 -1.18 17.44
C ARG A 191 12.44 -1.00 16.37
N TRP A 192 12.60 -1.67 15.23
CA TRP A 192 11.61 -1.61 14.16
C TRP A 192 10.63 -2.77 14.22
N PHE A 193 9.39 -2.46 13.84
CA PHE A 193 8.35 -3.44 13.54
C PHE A 193 7.98 -3.38 12.06
N THR A 194 7.57 -4.51 11.52
CA THR A 194 7.01 -4.57 10.16
C THR A 194 5.77 -5.43 10.15
N PHE A 195 4.76 -5.01 9.38
CA PHE A 195 3.50 -5.73 9.19
C PHE A 195 3.23 -5.92 7.71
N SER A 196 2.90 -7.13 7.30
CA SER A 196 2.45 -7.45 5.95
C SER A 196 1.73 -8.79 5.94
N ASP A 197 0.83 -9.01 4.97
CA ASP A 197 0.15 -10.29 4.71
C ASP A 197 0.91 -11.16 3.70
N SER A 198 1.86 -10.60 2.95
CA SER A 198 2.43 -11.20 1.74
C SER A 198 3.87 -11.64 1.88
N CYS A 199 4.18 -12.85 1.37
CA CYS A 199 5.57 -13.31 1.22
C CYS A 199 6.37 -12.48 0.19
N GLU A 200 5.73 -11.72 -0.69
CA GLU A 200 6.40 -10.78 -1.60
C GLU A 200 7.08 -9.64 -0.82
N ASP A 201 6.61 -9.37 0.39
CA ASP A 201 7.16 -8.37 1.31
C ASP A 201 8.24 -8.92 2.26
N LEU A 202 8.71 -10.15 2.08
CA LEU A 202 9.85 -10.68 2.85
C LEU A 202 11.04 -9.72 2.92
N PRO A 203 11.41 -8.98 1.85
CA PRO A 203 12.47 -7.98 1.95
C PRO A 203 12.17 -6.87 2.96
N LEU A 204 10.88 -6.45 3.08
CA LEU A 204 10.43 -5.47 4.06
C LEU A 204 10.39 -6.09 5.47
N LEU A 205 9.80 -7.27 5.61
CA LEU A 205 9.70 -7.99 6.89
C LEU A 205 11.07 -8.25 7.52
N ARG A 206 12.11 -8.47 6.70
CA ARG A 206 13.49 -8.70 7.16
C ARG A 206 14.23 -7.42 7.58
N LEU A 207 13.64 -6.24 7.38
CA LEU A 207 14.25 -4.97 7.84
C LEU A 207 14.21 -4.82 9.36
N ALA A 208 13.25 -5.45 10.01
CA ALA A 208 12.99 -5.29 11.42
C ALA A 208 13.20 -6.62 12.16
N PRO A 209 13.69 -6.59 13.40
CA PRO A 209 13.77 -7.77 14.25
C PRO A 209 12.37 -8.28 14.66
N SER A 210 11.35 -7.42 14.62
CA SER A 210 9.98 -7.76 14.97
C SER A 210 9.09 -7.67 13.73
N ALA A 211 8.96 -8.77 13.01
CA ALA A 211 8.07 -8.89 11.84
C ALA A 211 6.79 -9.63 12.23
N THR A 212 5.65 -9.12 11.81
CA THR A 212 4.33 -9.70 12.03
C THR A 212 3.62 -9.91 10.70
N VAL A 213 3.13 -11.12 10.47
CA VAL A 213 2.33 -11.46 9.31
C VAL A 213 0.86 -11.42 9.69
N VAL A 214 0.04 -10.76 8.87
CA VAL A 214 -1.41 -10.73 9.06
C VAL A 214 -2.03 -11.82 8.20
N SER A 215 -2.99 -12.55 8.75
CA SER A 215 -3.58 -13.74 8.12
C SER A 215 -5.06 -13.84 8.44
N HIS A 216 -5.87 -14.23 7.46
CA HIS A 216 -7.29 -14.51 7.64
C HIS A 216 -7.53 -15.97 8.00
N GLY A 217 -8.31 -16.22 9.05
CA GLY A 217 -8.77 -17.55 9.47
C GLY A 217 -7.67 -18.46 10.04
N GLU A 218 -6.62 -18.71 9.28
CA GLU A 218 -5.57 -19.66 9.64
C GLU A 218 -4.15 -19.09 9.45
N PRO A 219 -3.14 -19.61 10.20
CA PRO A 219 -1.76 -19.19 10.04
C PRO A 219 -1.22 -19.48 8.64
N GLN A 220 -0.49 -18.55 8.07
CA GLN A 220 0.19 -18.76 6.80
C GLN A 220 1.40 -19.70 6.96
N ALA A 221 1.41 -20.80 6.21
CA ALA A 221 2.43 -21.86 6.32
C ALA A 221 3.87 -21.33 6.07
N TRP A 222 4.06 -20.34 5.16
CA TRP A 222 5.39 -19.76 4.93
C TRP A 222 5.87 -18.93 6.12
N ALA A 223 4.96 -18.20 6.79
CA ALA A 223 5.28 -17.41 7.98
C ALA A 223 5.61 -18.31 9.18
N THR A 224 4.86 -19.39 9.33
CA THR A 224 5.13 -20.43 10.35
C THR A 224 6.50 -21.07 10.15
N ARG A 225 6.86 -21.43 8.89
CA ARG A 225 8.20 -21.97 8.57
C ARG A 225 9.33 -21.01 8.90
N LEU A 226 9.09 -19.70 8.74
CA LEU A 226 10.05 -18.65 9.07
C LEU A 226 9.99 -18.21 10.54
N LYS A 227 9.13 -18.84 11.37
CA LYS A 227 8.91 -18.52 12.78
C LYS A 227 8.54 -17.05 13.01
N LEU A 228 7.80 -16.44 12.07
CA LEU A 228 7.31 -15.09 12.20
C LEU A 228 6.07 -15.07 13.08
N ARG A 229 5.92 -13.99 13.88
CA ARG A 229 4.67 -13.72 14.61
C ARG A 229 3.53 -13.56 13.60
N GLN A 230 2.35 -14.05 13.96
CA GLN A 230 1.16 -13.86 13.14
C GLN A 230 0.03 -13.24 13.95
N ILE A 231 -0.70 -12.30 13.32
CA ILE A 231 -2.01 -11.84 13.76
C ILE A 231 -3.02 -12.53 12.87
N ILE A 232 -3.92 -13.31 13.49
CA ILE A 232 -4.97 -14.02 12.77
C ILE A 232 -6.27 -13.32 13.10
N TYR A 233 -6.97 -12.82 12.07
CA TYR A 233 -8.27 -12.20 12.19
C TYR A 233 -9.35 -13.10 11.59
N HIS A 234 -10.58 -12.88 11.99
CA HIS A 234 -11.78 -13.59 11.54
C HIS A 234 -12.84 -12.56 11.15
N ASP A 235 -13.77 -12.95 10.24
CA ASP A 235 -14.91 -12.13 9.81
C ASP A 235 -15.90 -11.87 10.95
#